data_a14c51cd9d08d3e4fdfb547492013d83
#
_entry.id   a14c51cd9d08d3e4fdfb547492013d83
#
_cell.length_a   1.000
_cell.length_b   1.000
_cell.length_c   1.000
_cell.angle_alpha   90.00
_cell.angle_beta   90.00
_cell.angle_gamma   90.00
#
_symmetry.space_group_name_H-M   'P 1'
#
loop_
_entity.id
_entity.type
_entity.pdbx_description
1 polymer ?
#
loop_
_entity_poly.entity_id
_entity_poly.type
_entity_poly.pdbx_seq_one_letter_code
_entity_poly.pdbx_strand_id
1 'polypeptide(L)'
;KKMLILGDNNQFSNVKASLARTDTNREFLNNLENVFKQNVSKEDDKLIKLKKFDIKTSILEFFGFINNYNVRLLKYFRGYKEIISYSKKYFYQDSLQVMKIRGKNIDEVLKFSFIKHDNKQEIIPNTNKLEVDFIISELRKLKEKDKNSSVGIITPHTNQQKLIMEQISKLPESSYFFEKLKLKIMTFDTCQGEERDIIYYSMVATEEQDHLWGVFIKDLSSVDLEEEGKIKAQRLNVGFSRAKECMHFVLSKTIDKYSGSIGEAIRHYSCVLDEAKKEKDISSVDKRSKMEPKIMNWFYQTKFWSNNKDKIEFVPQFKIGEYLTQLDKFYKHPNYIVDFLLTYQDENNDQHKIIIEYDGFQEHFKNIDEVNEFNYEHYYSDKDLFRQKVLEGYGYKFIRINKFNLGENPIETLDNRIAILLKGNFGRNNILSNVHKTIEDLQNGEAKECPKCGKVKPLSDFRDSNLIRGYGRFCNSCKNIPTTQDNSFHEKLEESVSKFCPLCGSDMVLRNGRYGEFYGCSRYPYCRGTRKVS
;
A
#
# COMPACT_ATOMS: atom_id res chain seq x y z
N LYS A 1 33.72 -11.63 13.01
CA LYS A 1 32.42 -12.31 12.84
C LYS A 1 31.40 -11.31 12.33
N LYS A 2 30.56 -11.66 11.35
CA LYS A 2 29.45 -10.84 10.87
C LYS A 2 28.22 -11.11 11.74
N MET A 3 27.47 -10.07 12.12
CA MET A 3 26.24 -10.18 12.91
C MET A 3 25.15 -9.38 12.21
N LEU A 4 23.96 -9.95 12.14
CA LEU A 4 22.74 -9.30 11.65
C LEU A 4 21.77 -9.19 12.81
N ILE A 5 21.27 -7.98 13.10
CA ILE A 5 20.26 -7.73 14.13
C ILE A 5 19.05 -7.13 13.44
N LEU A 6 17.91 -7.72 13.69
CA LEU A 6 16.61 -7.29 13.16
C LEU A 6 15.74 -6.84 14.33
N GLY A 7 15.03 -5.73 14.16
CA GLY A 7 14.11 -5.22 15.17
C GLY A 7 13.48 -3.90 14.77
N ASP A 8 12.68 -3.36 15.68
CA ASP A 8 11.95 -2.11 15.51
C ASP A 8 11.97 -1.33 16.82
N ASN A 9 12.60 -0.16 16.84
CA ASN A 9 12.71 0.70 18.02
C ASN A 9 11.38 1.30 18.47
N ASN A 10 10.37 1.28 17.59
CA ASN A 10 9.02 1.77 17.89
C ASN A 10 8.10 0.68 18.49
N GLN A 11 8.61 -0.56 18.66
CA GLN A 11 7.94 -1.64 19.37
C GLN A 11 8.56 -1.86 20.73
N PHE A 12 7.94 -2.73 21.57
CA PHE A 12 8.42 -2.94 22.94
C PHE A 12 9.88 -3.34 22.98
N SER A 13 10.64 -2.60 23.76
CA SER A 13 11.91 -3.02 24.34
C SER A 13 11.62 -3.87 25.58
N ASN A 14 12.63 -4.28 26.32
CA ASN A 14 12.50 -5.11 27.50
C ASN A 14 11.62 -4.44 28.58
N VAL A 15 10.40 -4.96 28.77
CA VAL A 15 9.40 -4.41 29.70
C VAL A 15 9.73 -4.72 31.19
N LYS A 16 10.58 -5.72 31.46
CA LYS A 16 10.92 -6.19 32.82
C LYS A 16 12.29 -5.71 33.30
N ALA A 17 12.62 -4.47 33.04
CA ALA A 17 13.91 -3.89 33.42
C ALA A 17 14.16 -3.80 34.94
N SER A 18 13.15 -4.03 35.78
CA SER A 18 13.30 -4.00 37.24
C SER A 18 14.26 -5.09 37.80
N LEU A 19 14.35 -6.25 37.14
CA LEU A 19 15.27 -7.33 37.50
C LEU A 19 16.72 -7.07 37.11
N ALA A 20 16.96 -6.04 36.35
CA ALA A 20 18.25 -5.77 35.73
C ALA A 20 19.10 -4.76 36.52
N ARG A 21 18.63 -4.23 37.66
CA ARG A 21 19.37 -3.34 38.57
C ARG A 21 20.19 -4.10 39.61
N THR A 22 20.68 -5.29 39.26
CA THR A 22 21.54 -6.07 40.16
C THR A 22 22.98 -5.59 40.07
N ASP A 23 23.74 -5.73 41.17
CA ASP A 23 25.17 -5.36 41.20
C ASP A 23 25.97 -6.14 40.15
N THR A 24 25.61 -7.39 39.88
CA THR A 24 26.21 -8.23 38.84
C THR A 24 26.09 -7.60 37.44
N ASN A 25 24.95 -7.02 37.12
CA ASN A 25 24.77 -6.35 35.83
C ASN A 25 25.55 -5.03 35.73
N ARG A 26 25.69 -4.34 36.88
CA ARG A 26 26.52 -3.11 36.94
C ARG A 26 27.98 -3.42 36.72
N GLU A 27 28.48 -4.49 37.31
CA GLU A 27 29.84 -5.00 37.12
C GLU A 27 30.08 -5.44 35.68
N PHE A 28 29.12 -6.16 35.09
CA PHE A 28 29.19 -6.55 33.66
C PHE A 28 29.26 -5.35 32.73
N LEU A 29 28.47 -4.30 32.94
CA LEU A 29 28.49 -3.07 32.16
C LEU A 29 29.82 -2.34 32.30
N ASN A 30 30.40 -2.28 33.50
CA ASN A 30 31.73 -1.69 33.72
C ASN A 30 32.82 -2.47 32.97
N ASN A 31 32.74 -3.80 33.01
CA ASN A 31 33.68 -4.65 32.26
C ASN A 31 33.53 -4.45 30.74
N LEU A 32 32.32 -4.35 30.23
CA LEU A 32 32.04 -4.08 28.81
C LEU A 32 32.60 -2.71 28.39
N GLU A 33 32.41 -1.68 29.22
CA GLU A 33 32.96 -0.35 28.97
C GLU A 33 34.49 -0.36 28.93
N ASN A 34 35.12 -1.12 29.84
CA ASN A 34 36.58 -1.25 29.86
C ASN A 34 37.12 -1.96 28.61
N VAL A 35 36.47 -3.03 28.17
CA VAL A 35 36.84 -3.72 26.91
C VAL A 35 36.69 -2.78 25.71
N PHE A 36 35.64 -1.97 25.68
CA PHE A 36 35.42 -1.00 24.61
C PHE A 36 36.50 0.10 24.61
N LYS A 37 36.82 0.66 25.76
CA LYS A 37 37.91 1.67 25.91
C LYS A 37 39.26 1.17 25.43
N GLN A 38 39.52 -0.14 25.56
CA GLN A 38 40.80 -0.74 25.10
C GLN A 38 40.86 -0.91 23.57
N ASN A 39 39.69 -1.02 22.90
CA ASN A 39 39.60 -1.38 21.48
C ASN A 39 39.11 -0.25 20.56
N VAL A 40 38.70 0.89 21.10
CA VAL A 40 38.15 2.03 20.36
C VAL A 40 38.96 3.28 20.72
N SER A 41 39.29 4.13 19.75
CA SER A 41 40.01 5.37 19.99
C SER A 41 39.21 6.33 20.89
N LYS A 42 39.90 7.11 21.72
CA LYS A 42 39.27 8.05 22.66
C LYS A 42 38.46 9.15 21.97
N GLU A 43 38.70 9.40 20.69
CA GLU A 43 38.02 10.42 19.87
C GLU A 43 36.82 9.89 19.09
N ASP A 44 36.53 8.59 19.21
CA ASP A 44 35.40 7.97 18.48
C ASP A 44 34.07 8.30 19.17
N ASP A 45 33.17 8.93 18.45
CA ASP A 45 31.79 9.20 18.88
C ASP A 45 31.06 7.97 19.43
N LYS A 46 31.47 6.78 19.04
CA LYS A 46 30.91 5.51 19.52
C LYS A 46 31.20 5.28 21.00
N LEU A 47 32.36 5.73 21.49
CA LEU A 47 32.67 5.63 22.92
C LEU A 47 31.77 6.54 23.78
N ILE A 48 31.43 7.73 23.28
CA ILE A 48 30.51 8.68 23.92
C ILE A 48 29.10 8.08 23.96
N LYS A 49 28.69 7.43 22.89
CA LYS A 49 27.38 6.76 22.78
C LYS A 49 27.29 5.53 23.69
N LEU A 50 28.37 4.77 23.83
CA LEU A 50 28.43 3.62 24.74
C LEU A 50 28.24 4.04 26.21
N LYS A 51 28.72 5.21 26.61
CA LYS A 51 28.51 5.74 27.97
C LYS A 51 27.04 6.03 28.29
N LYS A 52 26.20 6.19 27.25
CA LYS A 52 24.75 6.32 27.40
C LYS A 52 24.03 4.97 27.45
N PHE A 53 24.76 3.85 27.36
CA PHE A 53 24.20 2.52 27.45
C PHE A 53 23.66 2.29 28.87
N ASP A 54 22.36 2.05 28.94
CA ASP A 54 21.65 1.70 30.17
C ASP A 54 21.04 0.29 29.97
N ILE A 55 20.74 -0.34 31.07
CA ILE A 55 20.07 -1.64 31.12
C ILE A 55 18.69 -1.64 30.45
N LYS A 56 18.09 -0.47 30.30
CA LYS A 56 16.87 -0.26 29.52
C LYS A 56 17.12 -0.22 27.99
N THR A 57 18.39 -0.16 27.57
CA THR A 57 18.76 -0.11 26.16
C THR A 57 18.59 -1.50 25.55
N SER A 58 17.79 -1.61 24.50
CA SER A 58 17.63 -2.86 23.78
C SER A 58 18.89 -3.25 23.00
N ILE A 59 19.02 -4.53 22.67
CA ILE A 59 20.11 -5.03 21.80
C ILE A 59 20.12 -4.25 20.48
N LEU A 60 18.97 -3.96 19.92
CA LEU A 60 18.85 -3.20 18.68
C LEU A 60 19.39 -1.77 18.82
N GLU A 61 19.05 -1.07 19.90
CA GLU A 61 19.56 0.26 20.21
C GLU A 61 21.07 0.23 20.45
N PHE A 62 21.57 -0.73 21.22
CA PHE A 62 23.01 -0.88 21.48
C PHE A 62 23.80 -1.07 20.21
N PHE A 63 23.39 -2.01 19.35
CA PHE A 63 24.05 -2.22 18.08
C PHE A 63 23.84 -1.06 17.10
N GLY A 64 22.76 -0.31 17.22
CA GLY A 64 22.54 0.94 16.49
C GLY A 64 23.61 1.99 16.76
N PHE A 65 24.23 1.98 17.96
CA PHE A 65 25.34 2.89 18.28
C PHE A 65 26.67 2.49 17.66
N ILE A 66 26.90 1.20 17.44
CA ILE A 66 28.21 0.67 17.07
C ILE A 66 28.25 0.00 15.69
N ASN A 67 27.11 -0.09 15.00
CA ASN A 67 27.04 -0.70 13.68
C ASN A 67 27.78 0.14 12.62
N ASN A 68 28.25 -0.54 11.57
CA ASN A 68 28.86 0.10 10.40
C ASN A 68 27.83 0.29 9.27
N TYR A 69 26.69 -0.36 9.36
CA TYR A 69 25.68 -0.35 8.32
C TYR A 69 24.28 -0.54 8.91
N ASN A 70 23.37 0.33 8.55
CA ASN A 70 21.97 0.30 8.99
C ASN A 70 21.05 0.38 7.76
N VAL A 71 20.12 -0.56 7.65
CA VAL A 71 19.10 -0.57 6.60
C VAL A 71 17.73 -0.43 7.25
N ARG A 72 16.99 0.56 6.82
CA ARG A 72 15.60 0.74 7.23
C ARG A 72 14.67 0.15 6.19
N LEU A 73 13.84 -0.82 6.60
CA LEU A 73 12.81 -1.39 5.75
C LEU A 73 11.58 -0.47 5.76
N LEU A 74 11.24 0.09 4.61
CA LEU A 74 10.15 1.06 4.49
C LEU A 74 8.89 0.48 3.86
N LYS A 75 8.97 -0.64 3.13
CA LYS A 75 7.81 -1.26 2.48
C LYS A 75 6.99 -2.07 3.47
N TYR A 76 5.71 -1.74 3.59
CA TYR A 76 4.74 -2.38 4.48
C TYR A 76 3.71 -3.17 3.67
N PHE A 77 3.65 -4.49 3.88
CA PHE A 77 2.82 -5.43 3.11
C PHE A 77 1.68 -6.06 3.92
N ARG A 78 1.63 -5.86 5.25
CA ARG A 78 0.73 -6.57 6.15
C ARG A 78 -0.73 -6.17 5.96
N GLY A 79 -1.02 -4.89 6.05
CA GLY A 79 -2.38 -4.34 6.05
C GLY A 79 -2.55 -3.15 5.10
N TYR A 80 -3.75 -2.61 5.11
CA TYR A 80 -4.11 -1.45 4.28
C TYR A 80 -3.55 -0.14 4.84
N LYS A 81 -3.50 0.91 3.99
CA LYS A 81 -3.02 2.26 4.38
C LYS A 81 -3.79 2.81 5.58
N GLU A 82 -5.09 2.55 5.64
CA GLU A 82 -5.97 3.04 6.70
C GLU A 82 -5.65 2.39 8.04
N ILE A 83 -5.34 1.09 8.05
CA ILE A 83 -5.01 0.35 9.29
C ILE A 83 -3.71 0.85 9.91
N ILE A 84 -2.66 1.04 9.11
CA ILE A 84 -1.34 1.46 9.62
C ILE A 84 -1.20 2.99 9.73
N SER A 85 -2.21 3.77 9.34
CA SER A 85 -2.14 5.22 9.20
C SER A 85 -1.68 5.94 10.47
N TYR A 86 -2.19 5.56 11.63
CA TYR A 86 -1.78 6.13 12.92
C TYR A 86 -0.30 5.85 13.22
N SER A 87 0.10 4.58 13.14
CA SER A 87 1.50 4.20 13.35
C SER A 87 2.42 4.88 12.36
N LYS A 88 2.06 4.88 11.08
CA LYS A 88 2.82 5.53 10.02
C LYS A 88 3.07 7.01 10.33
N LYS A 89 2.03 7.75 10.70
CA LYS A 89 2.12 9.19 10.99
C LYS A 89 2.93 9.49 12.26
N TYR A 90 2.59 8.84 13.36
CA TYR A 90 3.10 9.24 14.68
C TYR A 90 4.38 8.53 15.11
N PHE A 91 4.70 7.34 14.55
CA PHE A 91 5.88 6.57 14.94
C PHE A 91 6.91 6.40 13.82
N TYR A 92 6.49 6.47 12.56
CA TYR A 92 7.38 6.28 11.42
C TYR A 92 7.53 7.53 10.53
N GLN A 93 7.05 8.70 10.99
CA GLN A 93 7.22 9.99 10.29
C GLN A 93 6.80 9.93 8.81
N ASP A 94 5.67 9.28 8.55
CA ASP A 94 5.13 9.03 7.21
C ASP A 94 6.05 8.29 6.22
N SER A 95 7.17 7.73 6.70
CA SER A 95 8.15 7.08 5.86
C SER A 95 7.72 5.70 5.32
N LEU A 96 6.72 5.06 5.92
CA LEU A 96 6.27 3.74 5.47
C LEU A 96 5.53 3.83 4.13
N GLN A 97 5.92 2.96 3.21
CA GLN A 97 5.30 2.77 1.90
C GLN A 97 4.36 1.59 1.95
N VAL A 98 3.05 1.84 1.98
CA VAL A 98 2.04 0.78 2.07
C VAL A 98 1.82 0.18 0.69
N MET A 99 2.11 -1.11 0.56
CA MET A 99 2.09 -1.83 -0.71
C MET A 99 0.77 -2.58 -0.97
N LYS A 100 -0.06 -2.75 0.05
CA LYS A 100 -1.35 -3.45 -0.08
C LYS A 100 -2.43 -2.45 -0.46
N ILE A 101 -3.04 -2.68 -1.64
CA ILE A 101 -4.21 -1.91 -2.09
C ILE A 101 -5.45 -2.56 -1.51
N ARG A 102 -6.36 -1.74 -0.99
CA ARG A 102 -7.63 -2.20 -0.46
C ARG A 102 -8.55 -2.61 -1.61
N GLY A 103 -9.04 -3.85 -1.58
CA GLY A 103 -9.98 -4.40 -2.56
C GLY A 103 -11.40 -4.54 -2.01
N LYS A 104 -11.77 -3.75 -0.98
CA LYS A 104 -13.07 -3.79 -0.30
C LYS A 104 -13.47 -2.44 0.27
N ASN A 105 -14.72 -2.31 0.68
CA ASN A 105 -15.25 -1.06 1.23
C ASN A 105 -14.52 -0.67 2.53
N ILE A 106 -14.37 0.64 2.77
CA ILE A 106 -13.74 1.17 3.99
C ILE A 106 -14.52 0.74 5.26
N ASP A 107 -15.83 0.63 5.20
CA ASP A 107 -16.67 0.14 6.30
C ASP A 107 -16.39 -1.34 6.66
N GLU A 108 -15.70 -2.09 5.79
CA GLU A 108 -15.22 -3.44 6.07
C GLU A 108 -13.82 -3.45 6.73
N VAL A 109 -13.11 -2.31 6.67
CA VAL A 109 -11.73 -2.16 7.15
C VAL A 109 -11.66 -1.43 8.49
N LEU A 110 -12.40 -0.32 8.63
CA LEU A 110 -12.50 0.45 9.87
C LEU A 110 -13.95 0.49 10.34
N LYS A 111 -14.19 -0.06 11.53
CA LYS A 111 -15.52 -0.14 12.15
C LYS A 111 -15.52 0.47 13.53
N PHE A 112 -16.60 1.18 13.83
CA PHE A 112 -16.89 1.73 15.15
C PHE A 112 -18.28 1.27 15.59
N SER A 113 -18.35 0.61 16.73
CA SER A 113 -19.61 0.24 17.37
C SER A 113 -19.71 0.89 18.74
N PHE A 114 -20.80 1.65 18.94
CA PHE A 114 -21.10 2.33 20.18
C PHE A 114 -22.07 1.50 21.00
N ILE A 115 -21.63 1.07 22.18
CA ILE A 115 -22.41 0.27 23.11
C ILE A 115 -22.92 1.19 24.21
N LYS A 116 -24.24 1.38 24.26
CA LYS A 116 -24.84 2.18 25.33
C LYS A 116 -24.70 1.45 26.64
N HIS A 117 -23.82 1.96 27.51
CA HIS A 117 -23.62 1.43 28.85
C HIS A 117 -24.74 1.94 29.78
N ASP A 118 -25.18 1.10 30.73
CA ASP A 118 -26.22 1.46 31.71
C ASP A 118 -25.66 2.23 32.93
N ASN A 119 -24.36 2.52 32.90
CA ASN A 119 -23.59 3.21 33.94
C ASN A 119 -23.63 2.56 35.33
N LYS A 120 -24.10 1.29 35.41
CA LYS A 120 -23.95 0.54 36.64
C LYS A 120 -22.48 0.13 36.85
N GLN A 121 -22.04 0.15 38.08
CA GLN A 121 -20.71 -0.28 38.41
C GLN A 121 -20.53 -1.77 38.13
N GLU A 122 -19.52 -2.11 37.36
CA GLU A 122 -19.14 -3.50 37.11
C GLU A 122 -18.60 -4.14 38.42
N ILE A 123 -18.94 -5.42 38.64
CA ILE A 123 -18.49 -6.16 39.81
C ILE A 123 -16.97 -6.25 39.89
N ILE A 124 -16.33 -6.41 38.72
CA ILE A 124 -14.88 -6.49 38.62
C ILE A 124 -14.39 -5.14 38.03
N PRO A 125 -13.46 -4.45 38.70
CA PRO A 125 -12.97 -3.17 38.23
C PRO A 125 -12.26 -3.32 36.86
N ASN A 126 -12.37 -2.28 36.02
CA ASN A 126 -11.78 -2.25 34.69
C ASN A 126 -12.31 -3.37 33.77
N THR A 127 -13.61 -3.64 33.86
CA THR A 127 -14.35 -4.50 32.92
C THR A 127 -15.56 -3.78 32.37
N ASN A 128 -16.04 -4.28 31.23
CA ASN A 128 -17.28 -3.84 30.57
C ASN A 128 -17.94 -5.06 29.93
N LYS A 129 -18.91 -5.60 30.60
CA LYS A 129 -19.59 -6.82 30.16
C LYS A 129 -20.38 -6.61 28.85
N LEU A 130 -20.95 -5.43 28.66
CA LEU A 130 -21.74 -5.14 27.44
C LEU A 130 -20.87 -5.13 26.18
N GLU A 131 -19.64 -4.68 26.27
CA GLU A 131 -18.68 -4.81 25.16
C GLU A 131 -18.33 -6.28 24.87
N VAL A 132 -18.21 -7.12 25.93
CA VAL A 132 -17.97 -8.56 25.77
C VAL A 132 -19.14 -9.23 25.05
N ASP A 133 -20.38 -8.96 25.51
CA ASP A 133 -21.58 -9.53 24.91
C ASP A 133 -21.74 -9.13 23.45
N PHE A 134 -21.42 -7.89 23.10
CA PHE A 134 -21.38 -7.42 21.73
C PHE A 134 -20.35 -8.18 20.90
N ILE A 135 -19.09 -8.30 21.37
CA ILE A 135 -18.03 -9.01 20.66
C ILE A 135 -18.42 -10.47 20.42
N ILE A 136 -19.02 -11.14 21.41
CA ILE A 136 -19.54 -12.51 21.26
C ILE A 136 -20.59 -12.57 20.14
N SER A 137 -21.48 -11.59 20.08
CA SER A 137 -22.48 -11.53 18.99
C SER A 137 -21.83 -11.39 17.60
N GLU A 138 -20.76 -10.60 17.50
CA GLU A 138 -20.00 -10.45 16.25
C GLU A 138 -19.25 -11.75 15.88
N LEU A 139 -18.67 -12.46 16.84
CA LEU A 139 -18.03 -13.76 16.60
C LEU A 139 -19.04 -14.80 16.07
N ARG A 140 -20.29 -14.80 16.58
CA ARG A 140 -21.38 -15.65 16.07
C ARG A 140 -21.74 -15.32 14.63
N LYS A 141 -21.82 -14.02 14.28
CA LYS A 141 -22.05 -13.59 12.87
C LYS A 141 -20.93 -14.04 11.93
N LEU A 142 -19.66 -14.06 12.41
CA LEU A 142 -18.54 -14.59 11.61
C LEU A 142 -18.68 -16.09 11.40
N LYS A 143 -19.11 -16.83 12.42
CA LYS A 143 -19.39 -18.26 12.31
C LYS A 143 -20.52 -18.55 11.31
N GLU A 144 -21.63 -17.83 11.38
CA GLU A 144 -22.77 -17.97 10.46
C GLU A 144 -22.39 -17.73 8.99
N LYS A 145 -21.46 -16.81 8.75
CA LYS A 145 -20.94 -16.50 7.41
C LYS A 145 -19.84 -17.46 6.94
N ASP A 146 -19.48 -18.44 7.75
CA ASP A 146 -18.36 -19.38 7.54
C ASP A 146 -17.07 -18.69 7.06
N LYS A 147 -16.80 -17.49 7.59
CA LYS A 147 -15.58 -16.73 7.26
C LYS A 147 -14.36 -17.38 7.90
N ASN A 148 -13.43 -17.82 7.08
CA ASN A 148 -12.14 -18.34 7.52
C ASN A 148 -11.16 -17.18 7.78
N SER A 149 -11.48 -16.32 8.75
CA SER A 149 -10.66 -15.17 9.13
C SER A 149 -10.13 -15.34 10.55
N SER A 150 -8.87 -15.07 10.76
CA SER A 150 -8.29 -15.06 12.10
C SER A 150 -8.72 -13.83 12.89
N VAL A 151 -9.08 -14.01 14.16
CA VAL A 151 -9.64 -12.97 15.01
C VAL A 151 -8.78 -12.71 16.23
N GLY A 152 -8.57 -11.45 16.57
CA GLY A 152 -7.97 -11.00 17.82
C GLY A 152 -8.89 -10.06 18.58
N ILE A 153 -8.79 -10.07 19.90
CA ILE A 153 -9.40 -9.07 20.77
C ILE A 153 -8.29 -8.43 21.56
N ILE A 154 -8.21 -7.10 21.51
CA ILE A 154 -7.23 -6.32 22.27
C ILE A 154 -7.98 -5.40 23.23
N THR A 155 -7.54 -5.39 24.50
CA THR A 155 -8.13 -4.55 25.55
C THR A 155 -7.02 -3.90 26.38
N PRO A 156 -7.27 -2.74 27.01
CA PRO A 156 -6.28 -2.08 27.88
C PRO A 156 -6.04 -2.83 29.21
N HIS A 157 -6.99 -3.67 29.67
CA HIS A 157 -6.97 -4.23 31.02
C HIS A 157 -6.96 -5.75 31.05
N THR A 158 -6.14 -6.30 31.93
CA THR A 158 -6.07 -7.76 32.19
C THR A 158 -7.39 -8.30 32.74
N ASN A 159 -8.13 -7.52 33.53
CA ASN A 159 -9.44 -7.96 34.06
C ASN A 159 -10.45 -8.14 32.93
N GLN A 160 -10.50 -7.23 31.95
CA GLN A 160 -11.34 -7.37 30.77
C GLN A 160 -10.92 -8.58 29.93
N GLN A 161 -9.61 -8.78 29.75
CA GLN A 161 -9.08 -9.95 29.05
C GLN A 161 -9.57 -11.25 29.71
N LYS A 162 -9.49 -11.34 31.04
CA LYS A 162 -9.96 -12.50 31.79
C LYS A 162 -11.47 -12.70 31.67
N LEU A 163 -12.26 -11.62 31.77
CA LEU A 163 -13.71 -11.67 31.61
C LEU A 163 -14.09 -12.18 30.20
N ILE A 164 -13.47 -11.66 29.14
CA ILE A 164 -13.70 -12.11 27.76
C ILE A 164 -13.37 -13.60 27.63
N MET A 165 -12.20 -14.03 28.13
CA MET A 165 -11.78 -15.43 28.08
C MET A 165 -12.77 -16.33 28.78
N GLU A 166 -13.20 -15.96 29.99
CA GLU A 166 -14.14 -16.74 30.80
C GLU A 166 -15.52 -16.88 30.11
N GLN A 167 -16.06 -15.77 29.63
CA GLN A 167 -17.35 -15.78 28.95
C GLN A 167 -17.32 -16.64 27.67
N ILE A 168 -16.29 -16.47 26.84
CA ILE A 168 -16.16 -17.24 25.59
C ILE A 168 -15.93 -18.72 25.86
N SER A 169 -15.13 -19.09 26.88
CA SER A 169 -14.84 -20.49 27.19
C SER A 169 -16.09 -21.28 27.67
N LYS A 170 -17.10 -20.59 28.19
CA LYS A 170 -18.35 -21.20 28.62
C LYS A 170 -19.35 -21.42 27.44
N LEU A 171 -19.07 -20.90 26.27
CA LEU A 171 -19.98 -21.00 25.11
C LEU A 171 -19.84 -22.35 24.41
N PRO A 172 -20.93 -22.92 23.91
CA PRO A 172 -20.89 -24.14 23.08
C PRO A 172 -20.02 -23.97 21.82
N GLU A 173 -19.91 -22.74 21.31
CA GLU A 173 -19.14 -22.40 20.11
C GLU A 173 -17.65 -22.14 20.39
N SER A 174 -17.19 -22.26 21.62
CA SER A 174 -15.82 -21.91 22.02
C SER A 174 -14.75 -22.61 21.17
N SER A 175 -14.88 -23.89 20.91
CA SER A 175 -13.94 -24.66 20.05
C SER A 175 -13.85 -24.07 18.64
N TYR A 176 -15.00 -23.68 18.04
CA TYR A 176 -14.99 -23.03 16.73
C TYR A 176 -14.21 -21.70 16.75
N PHE A 177 -14.42 -20.89 17.80
CA PHE A 177 -13.74 -19.61 17.90
C PHE A 177 -12.22 -19.77 18.06
N PHE A 178 -11.77 -20.69 18.90
CA PHE A 178 -10.35 -20.90 19.13
C PHE A 178 -9.65 -21.65 17.98
N GLU A 179 -10.28 -22.62 17.37
CA GLU A 179 -9.65 -23.48 16.35
C GLU A 179 -9.81 -22.93 14.94
N LYS A 180 -11.03 -22.54 14.54
CA LYS A 180 -11.31 -22.06 13.17
C LYS A 180 -10.99 -20.58 13.01
N LEU A 181 -11.49 -19.72 13.92
CA LEU A 181 -11.19 -18.29 13.87
C LEU A 181 -9.82 -17.96 14.49
N LYS A 182 -9.07 -18.95 15.00
CA LYS A 182 -7.77 -18.75 15.65
C LYS A 182 -7.79 -17.60 16.64
N LEU A 183 -8.88 -17.53 17.43
CA LEU A 183 -9.14 -16.43 18.35
C LEU A 183 -8.01 -16.27 19.36
N LYS A 184 -7.52 -15.06 19.51
CA LYS A 184 -6.55 -14.67 20.54
C LYS A 184 -7.06 -13.46 21.31
N ILE A 185 -7.09 -13.54 22.63
CA ILE A 185 -7.50 -12.45 23.52
C ILE A 185 -6.24 -11.89 24.19
N MET A 186 -5.98 -10.60 24.01
CA MET A 186 -4.72 -9.96 24.34
C MET A 186 -4.96 -8.63 25.06
N THR A 187 -3.97 -8.18 25.79
CA THR A 187 -3.86 -6.77 26.19
C THR A 187 -2.93 -6.03 25.23
N PHE A 188 -2.92 -4.70 25.30
CA PHE A 188 -1.95 -3.88 24.56
C PHE A 188 -0.49 -4.26 24.89
N ASP A 189 -0.22 -4.82 26.08
CA ASP A 189 1.12 -5.26 26.47
C ASP A 189 1.49 -6.66 25.94
N THR A 190 0.50 -7.51 25.66
CA THR A 190 0.73 -8.92 25.28
C THR A 190 0.49 -9.21 23.80
N CYS A 191 0.12 -8.20 23.01
CA CYS A 191 -0.19 -8.38 21.59
C CYS A 191 1.03 -8.28 20.66
N GLN A 192 2.23 -8.03 21.21
CA GLN A 192 3.45 -7.97 20.39
C GLN A 192 3.75 -9.33 19.75
N GLY A 193 4.11 -9.31 18.46
CA GLY A 193 4.37 -10.52 17.66
C GLY A 193 3.12 -11.21 17.11
N GLU A 194 1.93 -10.87 17.63
CA GLU A 194 0.66 -11.40 17.14
C GLU A 194 0.09 -10.55 16.01
N GLU A 195 -0.61 -11.17 15.09
CA GLU A 195 -1.35 -10.50 14.02
C GLU A 195 -2.57 -11.33 13.63
N ARG A 196 -3.68 -10.66 13.34
CA ARG A 196 -4.95 -11.29 12.96
C ARG A 196 -5.60 -10.50 11.82
N ASP A 197 -6.44 -11.18 11.08
CA ASP A 197 -7.18 -10.54 9.99
C ASP A 197 -8.15 -9.50 10.56
N ILE A 198 -8.85 -9.82 11.64
CA ILE A 198 -9.79 -8.93 12.32
C ILE A 198 -9.32 -8.70 13.75
N ILE A 199 -9.23 -7.44 14.17
CA ILE A 199 -8.98 -7.08 15.58
C ILE A 199 -10.16 -6.29 16.11
N TYR A 200 -10.76 -6.78 17.20
CA TYR A 200 -11.70 -6.03 18.02
C TYR A 200 -10.96 -5.32 19.15
N TYR A 201 -11.20 -4.03 19.30
CA TYR A 201 -10.66 -3.23 20.39
C TYR A 201 -11.75 -2.98 21.42
N SER A 202 -11.74 -3.71 22.54
CA SER A 202 -12.64 -3.50 23.69
C SER A 202 -12.04 -2.45 24.61
N MET A 203 -12.55 -1.23 24.57
CA MET A 203 -11.91 -0.08 25.23
C MET A 203 -12.32 0.12 26.68
N VAL A 204 -13.36 -0.55 27.14
CA VAL A 204 -13.84 -0.59 28.53
C VAL A 204 -14.43 0.74 29.02
N ALA A 205 -13.82 1.87 28.70
CA ALA A 205 -14.20 3.20 29.20
C ALA A 205 -15.66 3.55 28.91
N THR A 206 -16.36 4.10 29.90
CA THR A 206 -17.75 4.57 29.80
C THR A 206 -17.84 6.10 29.92
N GLU A 207 -19.03 6.67 29.70
CA GLU A 207 -19.24 8.12 29.82
C GLU A 207 -18.91 8.66 31.23
N GLU A 208 -19.08 7.86 32.27
CA GLU A 208 -18.87 8.27 33.66
C GLU A 208 -17.52 7.83 34.23
N GLN A 209 -16.92 6.79 33.67
CA GLN A 209 -15.70 6.18 34.21
C GLN A 209 -14.61 6.11 33.13
N ASP A 210 -13.53 6.88 33.38
CA ASP A 210 -12.34 6.81 32.55
C ASP A 210 -11.39 5.73 33.09
N HIS A 211 -11.52 4.52 32.57
CA HIS A 211 -10.67 3.37 32.93
C HIS A 211 -9.29 3.41 32.26
N LEU A 212 -8.99 4.41 31.41
CA LEU A 212 -7.77 4.44 30.60
C LEU A 212 -6.65 5.29 31.22
N TRP A 213 -6.93 5.97 32.32
CA TRP A 213 -5.94 6.79 32.99
C TRP A 213 -4.70 5.97 33.40
N GLY A 214 -3.52 6.46 33.03
CA GLY A 214 -2.24 5.82 33.36
C GLY A 214 -1.87 4.61 32.47
N VAL A 215 -2.80 4.07 31.68
CA VAL A 215 -2.52 2.94 30.77
C VAL A 215 -1.73 3.41 29.55
N PHE A 216 -2.12 4.53 28.97
CA PHE A 216 -1.47 5.13 27.80
C PHE A 216 -0.75 6.41 28.19
N ILE A 217 0.18 6.85 27.33
CA ILE A 217 0.84 8.13 27.51
C ILE A 217 -0.18 9.26 27.36
N LYS A 218 -0.01 10.32 28.14
CA LYS A 218 -0.90 11.48 28.07
C LYS A 218 -0.74 12.23 26.74
N ASP A 219 0.52 12.44 26.33
CA ASP A 219 0.89 13.12 25.09
C ASP A 219 2.14 12.46 24.49
N LEU A 220 2.12 12.16 23.20
CA LEU A 220 3.26 11.56 22.50
C LEU A 220 4.51 12.46 22.50
N SER A 221 4.36 13.77 22.62
CA SER A 221 5.49 14.70 22.76
C SER A 221 6.18 14.62 24.12
N SER A 222 5.53 14.03 25.14
CA SER A 222 6.02 13.94 26.52
C SER A 222 6.65 12.57 26.86
N VAL A 223 7.05 11.79 25.85
CA VAL A 223 7.59 10.42 26.03
C VAL A 223 8.75 10.37 27.02
N ASP A 224 9.63 11.36 26.99
CA ASP A 224 10.81 11.42 27.87
C ASP A 224 10.51 12.04 29.25
N LEU A 225 9.34 12.60 29.45
CA LEU A 225 8.94 13.31 30.67
C LEU A 225 8.03 12.48 31.59
N GLU A 226 7.32 11.49 31.04
CA GLU A 226 6.45 10.61 31.82
C GLU A 226 7.17 9.36 32.30
N GLU A 227 6.81 8.89 33.49
CA GLU A 227 7.25 7.58 33.97
C GLU A 227 6.75 6.48 33.03
N GLU A 228 7.68 5.65 32.53
CA GLU A 228 7.41 4.63 31.50
C GLU A 228 6.81 5.19 30.18
N GLY A 229 7.00 6.49 29.89
CA GLY A 229 6.40 7.16 28.72
C GLY A 229 6.69 6.45 27.41
N LYS A 230 7.92 5.94 27.22
CA LYS A 230 8.30 5.17 26.02
C LYS A 230 7.45 3.89 25.89
N ILE A 231 7.27 3.13 26.98
CA ILE A 231 6.46 1.89 26.95
C ILE A 231 4.99 2.21 26.68
N LYS A 232 4.46 3.25 27.35
CA LYS A 232 3.07 3.70 27.16
C LYS A 232 2.80 4.15 25.71
N ALA A 233 3.76 4.83 25.08
CA ALA A 233 3.66 5.20 23.67
C ALA A 233 3.75 3.96 22.75
N GLN A 234 4.69 3.06 23.02
CA GLN A 234 4.84 1.82 22.25
C GLN A 234 3.60 0.92 22.30
N ARG A 235 2.81 0.94 23.41
CA ARG A 235 1.50 0.26 23.48
C ARG A 235 0.59 0.64 22.34
N LEU A 236 0.49 1.93 22.02
CA LEU A 236 -0.35 2.42 20.93
C LEU A 236 0.14 1.90 19.58
N ASN A 237 1.44 2.04 19.31
CA ASN A 237 2.02 1.58 18.05
C ASN A 237 1.86 0.07 17.87
N VAL A 238 2.21 -0.70 18.89
CA VAL A 238 2.11 -2.17 18.85
C VAL A 238 0.65 -2.60 18.72
N GLY A 239 -0.25 -2.06 19.56
CA GLY A 239 -1.66 -2.45 19.56
C GLY A 239 -2.35 -2.15 18.23
N PHE A 240 -2.17 -0.96 17.69
CA PHE A 240 -2.85 -0.55 16.45
C PHE A 240 -2.19 -1.04 15.14
N SER A 241 -1.07 -1.74 15.22
CA SER A 241 -0.44 -2.36 14.06
C SER A 241 -0.72 -3.86 13.90
N ARG A 242 -1.64 -4.45 14.68
CA ARG A 242 -1.90 -5.90 14.70
C ARG A 242 -2.92 -6.39 13.69
N ALA A 243 -3.82 -5.53 13.22
CA ALA A 243 -4.83 -5.90 12.23
C ALA A 243 -4.22 -5.99 10.81
N LYS A 244 -4.71 -6.96 10.03
CA LYS A 244 -4.37 -7.09 8.60
C LYS A 244 -5.49 -6.58 7.68
N GLU A 245 -6.75 -6.89 8.04
CA GLU A 245 -7.90 -6.69 7.19
C GLU A 245 -8.96 -5.76 7.79
N CYS A 246 -9.15 -5.80 9.12
CA CYS A 246 -10.19 -5.03 9.80
C CYS A 246 -9.81 -4.65 11.21
N MET A 247 -10.00 -3.38 11.54
CA MET A 247 -10.00 -2.83 12.90
C MET A 247 -11.43 -2.50 13.30
N HIS A 248 -11.91 -3.07 14.39
CA HIS A 248 -13.24 -2.82 14.92
C HIS A 248 -13.17 -2.26 16.33
N PHE A 249 -13.41 -0.98 16.47
CA PHE A 249 -13.45 -0.32 17.78
C PHE A 249 -14.83 -0.55 18.42
N VAL A 250 -14.83 -1.14 19.61
CA VAL A 250 -16.02 -1.34 20.46
C VAL A 250 -15.91 -0.35 21.60
N LEU A 251 -16.76 0.65 21.61
CA LEU A 251 -16.69 1.83 22.46
C LEU A 251 -17.98 1.96 23.29
N SER A 252 -17.85 2.29 24.57
CA SER A 252 -18.98 2.62 25.44
C SER A 252 -18.98 4.10 25.87
N LYS A 253 -18.19 4.92 25.16
CA LYS A 253 -18.04 6.35 25.36
C LYS A 253 -17.93 7.03 24.01
N THR A 254 -18.47 8.24 23.86
CA THR A 254 -18.35 9.02 22.63
C THR A 254 -16.90 9.38 22.31
N ILE A 255 -16.52 9.41 21.03
CA ILE A 255 -15.13 9.61 20.58
C ILE A 255 -14.53 10.90 21.16
N ASP A 256 -15.29 11.97 21.22
CA ASP A 256 -14.82 13.29 21.69
C ASP A 256 -14.44 13.28 23.18
N LYS A 257 -15.01 12.39 23.96
CA LYS A 257 -14.74 12.28 25.40
C LYS A 257 -13.53 11.43 25.74
N TYR A 258 -12.92 10.74 24.77
CA TYR A 258 -11.64 10.08 25.00
C TYR A 258 -10.51 11.11 25.07
N SER A 259 -9.77 11.13 26.18
CA SER A 259 -8.66 12.05 26.41
C SER A 259 -7.30 11.40 26.11
N GLY A 260 -6.25 12.23 26.06
CA GLY A 260 -4.88 11.77 25.86
C GLY A 260 -4.60 11.16 24.50
N SER A 261 -3.45 10.51 24.37
CA SER A 261 -2.99 9.92 23.11
C SER A 261 -3.88 8.79 22.58
N ILE A 262 -4.59 8.09 23.45
CA ILE A 262 -5.59 7.09 23.03
C ILE A 262 -6.79 7.76 22.37
N GLY A 263 -7.24 8.91 22.91
CA GLY A 263 -8.31 9.70 22.30
C GLY A 263 -7.90 10.25 20.94
N GLU A 264 -6.66 10.72 20.81
CA GLU A 264 -6.09 11.15 19.52
C GLU A 264 -6.05 10.01 18.51
N ALA A 265 -5.66 8.80 18.92
CA ALA A 265 -5.65 7.63 18.06
C ALA A 265 -7.05 7.25 17.56
N ILE A 266 -8.05 7.22 18.45
CA ILE A 266 -9.45 6.90 18.09
C ILE A 266 -10.01 7.96 17.13
N ARG A 267 -9.78 9.26 17.40
CA ARG A 267 -10.18 10.37 16.50
C ARG A 267 -9.47 10.28 15.15
N HIS A 268 -8.18 9.95 15.14
CA HIS A 268 -7.43 9.75 13.89
C HIS A 268 -8.09 8.71 13.00
N TYR A 269 -8.42 7.53 13.53
CA TYR A 269 -9.10 6.48 12.75
C TYR A 269 -10.51 6.86 12.32
N SER A 270 -11.25 7.63 13.14
CA SER A 270 -12.55 8.17 12.73
C SER A 270 -12.40 9.15 11.55
N CYS A 271 -11.43 10.05 11.60
CA CYS A 271 -11.14 10.96 10.48
C CYS A 271 -10.74 10.18 9.21
N VAL A 272 -9.88 9.17 9.34
CA VAL A 272 -9.47 8.32 8.20
C VAL A 272 -10.67 7.61 7.57
N LEU A 273 -11.61 7.12 8.38
CA LEU A 273 -12.87 6.53 7.90
C LEU A 273 -13.69 7.54 7.11
N ASP A 274 -13.86 8.76 7.65
CA ASP A 274 -14.65 9.82 7.01
C ASP A 274 -14.00 10.33 5.72
N GLU A 275 -12.67 10.50 5.71
CA GLU A 275 -11.90 10.86 4.52
C GLU A 275 -12.03 9.79 3.42
N ALA A 276 -11.85 8.51 3.77
CA ALA A 276 -11.98 7.41 2.82
C ALA A 276 -13.43 7.25 2.28
N LYS A 277 -14.44 7.63 3.05
CA LYS A 277 -15.82 7.71 2.54
C LYS A 277 -16.00 8.85 1.55
N LYS A 278 -15.40 10.01 1.81
CA LYS A 278 -15.43 11.17 0.90
C LYS A 278 -14.68 10.91 -0.41
N GLU A 279 -13.60 10.12 -0.40
CA GLU A 279 -12.88 9.72 -1.62
C GLU A 279 -13.77 8.99 -2.63
N LYS A 280 -14.90 8.43 -2.21
CA LYS A 280 -15.89 7.77 -3.08
C LYS A 280 -16.94 8.73 -3.66
N ASP A 281 -16.94 9.98 -3.26
CA ASP A 281 -17.90 10.95 -3.75
C ASP A 281 -17.53 11.45 -5.15
N ILE A 282 -18.53 11.84 -5.94
CA ILE A 282 -18.39 12.43 -7.27
C ILE A 282 -17.45 13.67 -7.24
N SER A 283 -17.32 14.31 -6.07
CA SER A 283 -16.40 15.43 -5.86
C SER A 283 -14.91 15.09 -5.97
N SER A 284 -14.55 13.81 -5.89
CA SER A 284 -13.16 13.33 -5.97
C SER A 284 -12.66 13.07 -7.40
N VAL A 285 -13.56 13.11 -8.40
CA VAL A 285 -13.21 13.03 -9.82
C VAL A 285 -12.64 14.35 -10.34
N ASP A 286 -11.96 14.34 -11.48
CA ASP A 286 -11.45 15.58 -12.08
C ASP A 286 -12.63 16.49 -12.46
N LYS A 287 -12.70 17.66 -11.82
CA LYS A 287 -13.77 18.64 -12.06
C LYS A 287 -13.78 19.23 -13.47
N ARG A 288 -12.67 19.09 -14.23
CA ARG A 288 -12.57 19.51 -15.62
C ARG A 288 -13.20 18.51 -16.56
N SER A 289 -13.28 17.24 -16.17
CA SER A 289 -13.90 16.18 -16.95
C SER A 289 -15.41 16.17 -16.72
N LYS A 290 -16.18 16.31 -17.80
CA LYS A 290 -17.64 16.18 -17.79
C LYS A 290 -18.10 14.73 -17.76
N MET A 291 -17.23 13.80 -18.14
CA MET A 291 -17.57 12.38 -18.32
C MET A 291 -17.21 11.52 -17.11
N GLU A 292 -16.13 11.82 -16.40
CA GLU A 292 -15.75 11.03 -15.21
C GLU A 292 -16.87 10.92 -14.16
N PRO A 293 -17.58 11.99 -13.77
CA PRO A 293 -18.71 11.86 -12.87
C PRO A 293 -19.82 10.94 -13.38
N LYS A 294 -20.06 10.93 -14.72
CA LYS A 294 -21.04 10.06 -15.33
C LYS A 294 -20.62 8.60 -15.28
N ILE A 295 -19.35 8.31 -15.60
CA ILE A 295 -18.77 6.96 -15.54
C ILE A 295 -18.85 6.40 -14.12
N MET A 296 -18.53 7.21 -13.13
CA MET A 296 -18.64 6.84 -11.73
C MET A 296 -20.08 6.48 -11.35
N ASN A 297 -21.06 7.31 -11.78
CA ASN A 297 -22.47 7.03 -11.57
C ASN A 297 -22.94 5.75 -12.28
N TRP A 298 -22.53 5.53 -13.54
CA TRP A 298 -22.87 4.32 -14.27
C TRP A 298 -22.29 3.07 -13.60
N PHE A 299 -21.03 3.16 -13.15
CA PHE A 299 -20.38 2.05 -12.44
C PHE A 299 -21.17 1.63 -11.20
N TYR A 300 -21.61 2.58 -10.38
CA TYR A 300 -22.41 2.29 -9.19
C TYR A 300 -23.80 1.73 -9.47
N GLN A 301 -24.28 1.82 -10.71
CA GLN A 301 -25.54 1.23 -11.15
C GLN A 301 -25.38 -0.15 -11.83
N THR A 302 -24.14 -0.62 -12.03
CA THR A 302 -23.87 -1.94 -12.63
C THR A 302 -24.34 -3.07 -11.71
N LYS A 303 -24.70 -4.21 -12.30
CA LYS A 303 -24.97 -5.45 -11.54
C LYS A 303 -23.71 -5.95 -10.85
N PHE A 304 -22.54 -5.77 -11.49
CA PHE A 304 -21.26 -6.12 -10.92
C PHE A 304 -21.01 -5.40 -9.59
N TRP A 305 -21.23 -4.08 -9.53
CA TRP A 305 -21.13 -3.32 -8.29
C TRP A 305 -22.13 -3.81 -7.24
N SER A 306 -23.41 -3.94 -7.61
CA SER A 306 -24.47 -4.35 -6.67
C SER A 306 -24.18 -5.70 -6.01
N ASN A 307 -23.62 -6.64 -6.77
CA ASN A 307 -23.33 -8.00 -6.28
C ASN A 307 -22.01 -8.12 -5.50
N ASN A 308 -21.07 -7.20 -5.71
CA ASN A 308 -19.71 -7.33 -5.20
C ASN A 308 -19.21 -6.10 -4.43
N LYS A 309 -20.07 -5.16 -4.06
CA LYS A 309 -19.69 -3.89 -3.42
C LYS A 309 -18.76 -4.02 -2.22
N ASP A 310 -18.85 -5.13 -1.47
CA ASP A 310 -18.05 -5.41 -0.29
C ASP A 310 -16.63 -5.94 -0.65
N LYS A 311 -16.45 -6.38 -1.90
CA LYS A 311 -15.20 -6.95 -2.43
C LYS A 311 -14.49 -6.02 -3.42
N ILE A 312 -15.04 -4.81 -3.62
CA ILE A 312 -14.57 -3.84 -4.62
C ILE A 312 -14.05 -2.59 -3.93
N GLU A 313 -12.93 -2.09 -4.42
CA GLU A 313 -12.53 -0.70 -4.26
C GLU A 313 -12.49 -0.02 -5.62
N PHE A 314 -13.12 1.16 -5.73
CA PHE A 314 -13.14 1.98 -6.92
C PHE A 314 -12.59 3.36 -6.58
N VAL A 315 -11.38 3.65 -7.07
CA VAL A 315 -10.62 4.86 -6.69
C VAL A 315 -10.50 5.77 -7.90
N PRO A 316 -11.12 6.96 -7.89
CA PRO A 316 -10.92 7.96 -8.92
C PRO A 316 -9.54 8.62 -8.82
N GLN A 317 -9.03 9.12 -9.93
CA GLN A 317 -7.77 9.87 -10.06
C GLN A 317 -6.58 9.22 -9.34
N PHE A 318 -6.46 7.88 -9.52
CA PHE A 318 -5.44 7.12 -8.82
C PHE A 318 -4.03 7.40 -9.37
N LYS A 319 -3.13 7.82 -8.49
CA LYS A 319 -1.74 8.14 -8.82
C LYS A 319 -0.89 6.88 -8.96
N ILE A 320 -1.14 6.13 -10.03
CA ILE A 320 -0.53 4.83 -10.27
C ILE A 320 0.99 4.92 -10.45
N GLY A 321 1.52 5.99 -11.02
CA GLY A 321 2.95 6.19 -11.19
C GLY A 321 3.68 6.34 -9.86
N GLU A 322 3.12 7.09 -8.91
CA GLU A 322 3.67 7.19 -7.54
C GLU A 322 3.66 5.84 -6.84
N TYR A 323 2.58 5.07 -6.99
CA TYR A 323 2.47 3.72 -6.43
C TYR A 323 3.51 2.77 -7.04
N LEU A 324 3.66 2.76 -8.37
CA LEU A 324 4.62 1.89 -9.07
C LEU A 324 6.07 2.26 -8.76
N THR A 325 6.39 3.54 -8.59
CA THR A 325 7.73 3.97 -8.14
C THR A 325 8.07 3.39 -6.76
N GLN A 326 7.08 3.23 -5.89
CA GLN A 326 7.26 2.60 -4.57
C GLN A 326 7.37 1.07 -4.69
N LEU A 327 6.61 0.48 -5.59
CA LEU A 327 6.59 -0.97 -5.80
C LEU A 327 7.88 -1.49 -6.45
N ASP A 328 8.34 -0.79 -7.48
CA ASP A 328 9.49 -1.17 -8.30
C ASP A 328 10.52 -0.04 -8.36
N LYS A 329 11.70 -0.27 -7.77
CA LYS A 329 12.83 0.68 -7.80
C LYS A 329 13.36 0.97 -9.20
N PHE A 330 13.06 0.13 -10.17
CA PHE A 330 13.45 0.29 -11.57
C PHE A 330 12.38 0.98 -12.42
N TYR A 331 11.23 1.34 -11.82
CA TYR A 331 10.21 2.12 -12.53
C TYR A 331 10.77 3.49 -12.92
N LYS A 332 10.92 3.72 -14.23
CA LYS A 332 11.47 4.97 -14.80
C LYS A 332 10.46 5.74 -15.67
N HIS A 333 9.21 5.33 -15.63
CA HIS A 333 8.14 5.99 -16.39
C HIS A 333 7.58 7.19 -15.63
N PRO A 334 6.84 8.09 -16.30
CA PRO A 334 6.20 9.24 -15.66
C PRO A 334 5.25 8.85 -14.53
N ASN A 335 4.98 9.80 -13.64
CA ASN A 335 3.98 9.64 -12.59
C ASN A 335 2.57 9.70 -13.21
N TYR A 336 2.14 8.58 -13.81
CA TYR A 336 0.82 8.46 -14.41
C TYR A 336 -0.28 8.59 -13.35
N ILE A 337 -1.37 9.25 -13.75
CA ILE A 337 -2.63 9.26 -13.02
C ILE A 337 -3.65 8.59 -13.94
N VAL A 338 -4.45 7.68 -13.40
CA VAL A 338 -5.53 7.01 -14.13
C VAL A 338 -6.87 7.53 -13.64
N ASP A 339 -7.87 7.63 -14.54
CA ASP A 339 -9.17 8.19 -14.18
C ASP A 339 -9.81 7.38 -13.06
N PHE A 340 -9.82 6.06 -13.19
CA PHE A 340 -10.29 5.16 -12.14
C PHE A 340 -9.44 3.89 -12.05
N LEU A 341 -9.17 3.48 -10.83
CA LEU A 341 -8.64 2.16 -10.52
C LEU A 341 -9.73 1.34 -9.82
N LEU A 342 -10.15 0.27 -10.47
CA LEU A 342 -11.02 -0.76 -9.89
C LEU A 342 -10.17 -1.92 -9.39
N THR A 343 -10.24 -2.23 -8.10
CA THR A 343 -9.68 -3.45 -7.55
C THR A 343 -10.81 -4.34 -7.04
N TYR A 344 -10.74 -5.62 -7.38
CA TYR A 344 -11.75 -6.61 -7.01
C TYR A 344 -11.06 -7.88 -6.51
N GLN A 345 -11.51 -8.40 -5.38
CA GLN A 345 -11.06 -9.66 -4.82
C GLN A 345 -12.13 -10.72 -5.07
N ASP A 346 -11.79 -11.73 -5.88
CA ASP A 346 -12.73 -12.79 -6.22
C ASP A 346 -12.88 -13.84 -5.10
N GLU A 347 -13.71 -14.86 -5.33
CA GLU A 347 -13.98 -15.93 -4.36
C GLU A 347 -12.75 -16.79 -4.04
N ASN A 348 -11.78 -16.83 -4.94
CA ASN A 348 -10.50 -17.53 -4.76
C ASN A 348 -9.45 -16.69 -4.04
N ASN A 349 -9.79 -15.46 -3.60
CA ASN A 349 -8.88 -14.44 -3.06
C ASN A 349 -7.88 -13.89 -4.10
N ASP A 350 -8.11 -14.10 -5.39
CA ASP A 350 -7.31 -13.48 -6.44
C ASP A 350 -7.71 -12.00 -6.60
N GLN A 351 -6.71 -11.12 -6.62
CA GLN A 351 -6.93 -9.69 -6.78
C GLN A 351 -6.88 -9.31 -8.26
N HIS A 352 -7.96 -8.77 -8.79
CA HIS A 352 -8.06 -8.20 -10.12
C HIS A 352 -7.90 -6.68 -10.06
N LYS A 353 -7.10 -6.14 -10.96
CA LYS A 353 -6.82 -4.69 -11.06
C LYS A 353 -7.18 -4.22 -12.46
N ILE A 354 -8.21 -3.38 -12.54
CA ILE A 354 -8.73 -2.87 -13.80
C ILE A 354 -8.66 -1.34 -13.79
N ILE A 355 -8.02 -0.77 -14.79
CA ILE A 355 -8.01 0.66 -15.04
C ILE A 355 -9.18 0.98 -15.97
N ILE A 356 -10.00 1.96 -15.59
CA ILE A 356 -11.09 2.46 -16.41
C ILE A 356 -10.74 3.92 -16.77
N GLU A 357 -10.66 4.23 -18.05
CA GLU A 357 -10.31 5.55 -18.57
C GLU A 357 -11.35 6.06 -19.56
N TYR A 358 -11.60 7.35 -19.52
CA TYR A 358 -12.36 8.05 -20.54
C TYR A 358 -11.43 8.76 -21.52
N ASP A 359 -11.45 8.32 -22.76
CA ASP A 359 -10.63 8.89 -23.82
C ASP A 359 -11.40 9.99 -24.55
N GLY A 360 -11.12 11.23 -24.20
CA GLY A 360 -11.59 12.41 -24.92
C GLY A 360 -11.13 12.38 -26.38
N PHE A 361 -12.04 12.70 -27.31
CA PHE A 361 -11.79 12.54 -28.73
C PHE A 361 -10.62 13.38 -29.26
N GLN A 362 -10.44 14.58 -28.73
CA GLN A 362 -9.37 15.49 -29.17
C GLN A 362 -8.02 15.20 -28.51
N GLU A 363 -8.00 14.55 -27.36
CA GLU A 363 -6.81 14.43 -26.54
C GLU A 363 -6.09 13.08 -26.73
N HIS A 364 -6.84 12.02 -27.07
CA HIS A 364 -6.34 10.65 -27.08
C HIS A 364 -6.23 10.03 -28.47
N PHE A 365 -6.74 10.70 -29.51
CA PHE A 365 -6.72 10.20 -30.88
C PHE A 365 -5.86 11.06 -31.81
N LYS A 366 -5.16 10.39 -32.73
CA LYS A 366 -4.44 11.04 -33.85
C LYS A 366 -5.30 11.04 -35.11
N ASN A 367 -5.06 11.97 -36.01
CA ASN A 367 -5.79 12.10 -37.30
C ASN A 367 -7.32 12.13 -37.10
N ILE A 368 -7.79 13.04 -36.30
CA ILE A 368 -9.18 13.11 -35.79
C ILE A 368 -10.20 13.09 -36.94
N ASP A 369 -9.88 13.65 -38.10
CA ASP A 369 -10.77 13.74 -39.26
C ASP A 369 -11.04 12.36 -39.91
N GLU A 370 -10.18 11.38 -39.68
CA GLU A 370 -10.29 10.02 -40.25
C GLU A 370 -10.95 9.02 -39.28
N VAL A 371 -11.14 9.40 -38.03
CA VAL A 371 -11.59 8.50 -36.96
C VAL A 371 -13.10 8.37 -36.91
N ASN A 372 -13.59 7.12 -36.96
CA ASN A 372 -15.01 6.79 -36.86
C ASN A 372 -15.25 5.56 -35.96
N GLU A 373 -16.48 5.14 -35.82
CA GLU A 373 -16.90 4.02 -34.99
C GLU A 373 -16.31 2.65 -35.36
N PHE A 374 -15.87 2.48 -36.60
CA PHE A 374 -15.30 1.23 -37.13
C PHE A 374 -13.78 1.13 -37.04
N ASN A 375 -13.10 2.26 -36.88
CA ASN A 375 -11.63 2.30 -36.96
C ASN A 375 -10.93 2.96 -35.76
N TYR A 376 -11.66 3.52 -34.78
CA TYR A 376 -11.09 4.31 -33.67
C TYR A 376 -9.96 3.58 -32.92
N GLU A 377 -10.01 2.24 -32.84
CA GLU A 377 -8.99 1.44 -32.12
C GLU A 377 -7.58 1.59 -32.73
N HIS A 378 -7.49 1.92 -34.01
CA HIS A 378 -6.24 2.11 -34.74
C HIS A 378 -5.67 3.52 -34.61
N TYR A 379 -6.44 4.44 -34.07
CA TYR A 379 -6.10 5.87 -34.03
C TYR A 379 -5.76 6.39 -32.64
N TYR A 380 -5.63 5.53 -31.65
CA TYR A 380 -5.09 5.97 -30.36
C TYR A 380 -3.70 6.56 -30.49
N SER A 381 -3.39 7.58 -29.69
CA SER A 381 -2.06 8.20 -29.67
C SER A 381 -0.99 7.19 -29.25
N ASP A 382 0.20 7.28 -29.84
CA ASP A 382 1.31 6.37 -29.51
C ASP A 382 1.70 6.47 -28.03
N LYS A 383 1.50 7.65 -27.43
CA LYS A 383 1.71 7.92 -26.01
C LYS A 383 0.74 7.11 -25.13
N ASP A 384 -0.53 7.08 -25.50
CA ASP A 384 -1.55 6.32 -24.75
C ASP A 384 -1.36 4.82 -24.89
N LEU A 385 -1.03 4.36 -26.08
CA LEU A 385 -0.71 2.95 -26.32
C LEU A 385 0.54 2.50 -25.55
N PHE A 386 1.58 3.34 -25.49
CA PHE A 386 2.78 3.06 -24.72
C PHE A 386 2.48 3.00 -23.22
N ARG A 387 1.74 4.00 -22.69
CA ARG A 387 1.31 4.05 -21.30
C ARG A 387 0.52 2.80 -20.92
N GLN A 388 -0.43 2.40 -21.75
CA GLN A 388 -1.22 1.19 -21.53
C GLN A 388 -0.34 -0.06 -21.47
N LYS A 389 0.58 -0.24 -22.43
CA LYS A 389 1.51 -1.39 -22.45
C LYS A 389 2.38 -1.45 -21.19
N VAL A 390 2.87 -0.31 -20.72
CA VAL A 390 3.64 -0.24 -19.47
C VAL A 390 2.81 -0.74 -18.30
N LEU A 391 1.59 -0.25 -18.14
CA LEU A 391 0.72 -0.60 -17.03
C LEU A 391 0.20 -2.05 -17.12
N GLU A 392 -0.09 -2.55 -18.33
CA GLU A 392 -0.40 -3.96 -18.58
C GLU A 392 0.76 -4.87 -18.17
N GLY A 393 2.00 -4.46 -18.39
CA GLY A 393 3.20 -5.16 -17.92
C GLY A 393 3.27 -5.30 -16.39
N TYR A 394 2.64 -4.40 -15.64
CA TYR A 394 2.47 -4.48 -14.19
C TYR A 394 1.20 -5.25 -13.76
N GLY A 395 0.48 -5.88 -14.70
CA GLY A 395 -0.67 -6.73 -14.42
C GLY A 395 -2.01 -6.00 -14.32
N TYR A 396 -2.08 -4.74 -14.76
CA TYR A 396 -3.34 -4.01 -14.86
C TYR A 396 -4.06 -4.38 -16.16
N LYS A 397 -5.39 -4.48 -16.10
CA LYS A 397 -6.26 -4.62 -17.28
C LYS A 397 -6.90 -3.27 -17.58
N PHE A 398 -7.31 -3.03 -18.83
CA PHE A 398 -7.88 -1.75 -19.24
C PHE A 398 -9.30 -1.87 -19.78
N ILE A 399 -10.13 -0.90 -19.41
CA ILE A 399 -11.40 -0.56 -20.05
C ILE A 399 -11.29 0.89 -20.51
N ARG A 400 -11.14 1.10 -21.80
CA ARG A 400 -11.14 2.45 -22.39
C ARG A 400 -12.53 2.79 -22.89
N ILE A 401 -13.07 3.90 -22.43
CA ILE A 401 -14.41 4.40 -22.77
C ILE A 401 -14.25 5.65 -23.60
N ASN A 402 -14.92 5.70 -24.75
CA ASN A 402 -14.96 6.86 -25.63
C ASN A 402 -16.34 6.98 -26.29
N LYS A 403 -16.54 8.05 -27.09
CA LYS A 403 -17.84 8.30 -27.73
C LYS A 403 -18.28 7.20 -28.70
N PHE A 404 -17.38 6.36 -29.21
CA PHE A 404 -17.69 5.32 -30.19
C PHE A 404 -18.05 3.97 -29.53
N ASN A 405 -17.61 3.71 -28.31
CA ASN A 405 -17.79 2.40 -27.66
C ASN A 405 -18.66 2.44 -26.40
N LEU A 406 -19.33 3.56 -26.15
CA LEU A 406 -20.20 3.73 -24.99
C LEU A 406 -21.52 2.96 -25.15
N GLY A 407 -21.97 2.74 -26.38
CA GLY A 407 -23.24 2.11 -26.70
C GLY A 407 -24.46 2.96 -26.32
N GLU A 408 -25.64 2.42 -26.55
CA GLU A 408 -26.92 3.06 -26.18
C GLU A 408 -27.19 2.96 -24.68
N ASN A 409 -26.71 1.88 -24.04
CA ASN A 409 -26.82 1.66 -22.60
C ASN A 409 -25.43 1.58 -21.94
N PRO A 410 -24.87 2.71 -21.48
CA PRO A 410 -23.53 2.75 -20.89
C PRO A 410 -23.34 1.86 -19.66
N ILE A 411 -24.38 1.69 -18.86
CA ILE A 411 -24.34 0.87 -17.64
C ILE A 411 -24.14 -0.61 -18.01
N GLU A 412 -24.95 -1.11 -18.94
CA GLU A 412 -24.86 -2.49 -19.42
C GLU A 412 -23.55 -2.74 -20.18
N THR A 413 -23.12 -1.78 -20.98
CA THR A 413 -21.83 -1.83 -21.70
C THR A 413 -20.67 -1.99 -20.71
N LEU A 414 -20.65 -1.19 -19.66
CA LEU A 414 -19.62 -1.25 -18.62
C LEU A 414 -19.64 -2.57 -17.86
N ASP A 415 -20.83 -3.02 -17.47
CA ASP A 415 -21.04 -4.28 -16.76
C ASP A 415 -20.55 -5.49 -17.57
N ASN A 416 -20.91 -5.55 -18.86
CA ASN A 416 -20.47 -6.60 -19.77
C ASN A 416 -18.95 -6.59 -20.00
N ARG A 417 -18.32 -5.43 -20.16
CA ARG A 417 -16.88 -5.31 -20.35
C ARG A 417 -16.09 -5.74 -19.12
N ILE A 418 -16.56 -5.41 -17.93
CA ILE A 418 -15.98 -5.90 -16.68
C ILE A 418 -16.11 -7.42 -16.60
N ALA A 419 -17.30 -7.97 -16.89
CA ALA A 419 -17.55 -9.41 -16.87
C ALA A 419 -16.64 -10.18 -17.86
N ILE A 420 -16.41 -9.65 -19.06
CA ILE A 420 -15.51 -10.24 -20.06
C ILE A 420 -14.06 -10.26 -19.53
N LEU A 421 -13.59 -9.16 -18.95
CA LEU A 421 -12.23 -9.10 -18.41
C LEU A 421 -12.01 -10.03 -17.21
N LEU A 422 -13.06 -10.29 -16.43
CA LEU A 422 -12.97 -11.20 -15.28
C LEU A 422 -13.08 -12.67 -15.69
N LYS A 423 -13.93 -13.00 -16.70
CA LYS A 423 -14.11 -14.37 -17.22
C LYS A 423 -12.93 -14.83 -18.08
N GLY A 424 -12.19 -13.93 -18.69
CA GLY A 424 -11.00 -14.26 -19.47
C GLY A 424 -9.97 -14.93 -18.58
N ASN A 425 -9.83 -16.23 -18.67
CA ASN A 425 -8.68 -16.98 -18.18
C ASN A 425 -7.44 -16.53 -18.95
N PHE A 426 -6.92 -15.37 -18.63
CA PHE A 426 -5.51 -15.09 -18.83
C PHE A 426 -4.80 -15.97 -17.80
N GLY A 427 -4.32 -17.11 -18.31
CA GLY A 427 -3.71 -18.14 -17.49
C GLY A 427 -2.75 -17.55 -16.46
N ARG A 428 -2.75 -18.14 -15.27
CA ARG A 428 -1.84 -17.87 -14.13
C ARG A 428 -0.35 -17.96 -14.46
N ASN A 429 0.01 -17.93 -15.72
CA ASN A 429 1.38 -18.11 -16.19
C ASN A 429 1.99 -16.80 -16.69
N ASN A 430 2.82 -16.21 -15.81
CA ASN A 430 4.10 -15.66 -16.25
C ASN A 430 4.10 -14.42 -17.13
N ILE A 431 3.29 -13.40 -16.86
CA ILE A 431 3.57 -12.12 -17.55
C ILE A 431 4.87 -11.52 -17.01
N LEU A 432 5.09 -11.50 -15.70
CA LEU A 432 6.36 -11.02 -15.13
C LEU A 432 7.54 -11.95 -15.49
N SER A 433 7.37 -13.27 -15.46
CA SER A 433 8.44 -14.19 -15.86
C SER A 433 8.71 -14.15 -17.35
N ASN A 434 7.69 -13.94 -18.20
CA ASN A 434 7.88 -13.78 -19.64
C ASN A 434 8.51 -12.43 -19.99
N VAL A 435 8.16 -11.34 -19.30
CA VAL A 435 8.82 -10.04 -19.49
C VAL A 435 10.26 -10.10 -18.99
N HIS A 436 10.52 -10.67 -17.83
CA HIS A 436 11.89 -10.90 -17.34
C HIS A 436 12.67 -11.83 -18.27
N LYS A 437 12.10 -12.92 -18.71
CA LYS A 437 12.73 -13.82 -19.66
C LYS A 437 13.00 -13.14 -21.01
N THR A 438 12.07 -12.36 -21.53
CA THR A 438 12.25 -11.60 -22.78
C THR A 438 13.34 -10.53 -22.65
N ILE A 439 13.42 -9.87 -21.49
CA ILE A 439 14.49 -8.90 -21.20
C ILE A 439 15.84 -9.61 -21.02
N GLU A 440 15.85 -10.76 -20.36
CA GLU A 440 17.03 -11.58 -20.17
C GLU A 440 17.54 -12.15 -21.52
N ASP A 441 16.63 -12.65 -22.36
CA ASP A 441 16.92 -13.11 -23.72
C ASP A 441 17.47 -11.99 -24.62
N LEU A 442 16.95 -10.76 -24.48
CA LEU A 442 17.48 -9.57 -25.17
C LEU A 442 18.85 -9.17 -24.65
N GLN A 443 19.07 -9.23 -23.33
CA GLN A 443 20.37 -8.90 -22.71
C GLN A 443 21.43 -9.97 -23.01
N ASN A 444 21.03 -11.24 -23.11
CA ASN A 444 21.91 -12.35 -23.45
C ASN A 444 22.14 -12.50 -24.97
N GLY A 445 21.47 -11.68 -25.79
CA GLY A 445 21.59 -11.73 -27.24
C GLY A 445 20.91 -12.94 -27.90
N GLU A 446 20.00 -13.61 -27.18
CA GLU A 446 19.23 -14.77 -27.71
C GLU A 446 17.97 -14.36 -28.48
N ALA A 447 17.50 -13.13 -28.27
CA ALA A 447 16.38 -12.53 -28.98
C ALA A 447 16.73 -11.15 -29.56
N LYS A 448 15.96 -10.71 -30.56
CA LYS A 448 16.13 -9.42 -31.21
C LYS A 448 14.77 -8.85 -31.59
N GLU A 449 14.61 -7.54 -31.45
CA GLU A 449 13.44 -6.83 -31.96
C GLU A 449 13.58 -6.64 -33.47
N CYS A 450 12.51 -6.96 -34.21
CA CYS A 450 12.46 -6.71 -35.64
C CYS A 450 12.02 -5.28 -35.91
N PRO A 451 12.86 -4.41 -36.51
CA PRO A 451 12.52 -2.99 -36.72
C PRO A 451 11.37 -2.77 -37.72
N LYS A 452 10.94 -3.82 -38.42
CA LYS A 452 9.84 -3.73 -39.39
C LYS A 452 8.46 -4.06 -38.79
N CYS A 453 8.37 -4.99 -37.85
CA CYS A 453 7.11 -5.38 -37.21
C CYS A 453 7.05 -5.08 -35.72
N GLY A 454 8.10 -4.54 -35.13
CA GLY A 454 8.17 -4.18 -33.71
C GLY A 454 8.08 -5.36 -32.74
N LYS A 455 8.21 -6.61 -33.23
CA LYS A 455 8.10 -7.80 -32.40
C LYS A 455 9.48 -8.31 -31.99
N VAL A 456 9.66 -8.61 -30.71
CA VAL A 456 10.83 -9.34 -30.22
C VAL A 456 10.66 -10.80 -30.60
N LYS A 457 11.69 -11.37 -31.25
CA LYS A 457 11.69 -12.75 -31.74
C LYS A 457 13.03 -13.40 -31.44
N PRO A 458 13.08 -14.74 -31.32
CA PRO A 458 14.33 -15.49 -31.18
C PRO A 458 15.32 -15.14 -32.31
N LEU A 459 16.59 -15.15 -32.01
CA LEU A 459 17.64 -14.84 -32.98
C LEU A 459 17.61 -15.77 -34.21
N SER A 460 17.10 -17.00 -34.05
CA SER A 460 16.85 -17.96 -35.12
C SER A 460 15.93 -17.43 -36.22
N ASP A 461 14.97 -16.56 -35.86
CA ASP A 461 14.03 -15.93 -36.81
C ASP A 461 14.67 -14.86 -37.69
N PHE A 462 15.92 -14.49 -37.43
CA PHE A 462 16.70 -13.51 -38.20
C PHE A 462 17.84 -14.18 -38.98
N ARG A 463 17.96 -15.52 -38.97
CA ARG A 463 19.02 -16.23 -39.69
C ARG A 463 18.99 -15.90 -41.18
N ASP A 464 20.16 -15.52 -41.70
CA ASP A 464 20.38 -15.24 -43.08
C ASP A 464 21.75 -15.77 -43.48
N SER A 465 21.74 -16.91 -44.17
CA SER A 465 22.96 -17.60 -44.63
C SER A 465 23.79 -16.83 -45.65
N ASN A 466 23.20 -15.77 -46.25
CA ASN A 466 23.87 -14.92 -47.23
C ASN A 466 24.64 -13.75 -46.59
N LEU A 467 24.54 -13.58 -45.28
CA LEU A 467 25.24 -12.52 -44.57
C LEU A 467 26.43 -13.04 -43.74
N ILE A 468 27.53 -12.34 -43.82
CA ILE A 468 28.78 -12.67 -43.09
C ILE A 468 28.56 -12.87 -41.58
N ARG A 469 27.62 -12.17 -40.99
CA ARG A 469 27.24 -12.30 -39.58
C ARG A 469 26.15 -13.36 -39.30
N GLY A 470 25.61 -13.99 -40.35
CA GLY A 470 24.60 -15.05 -40.23
C GLY A 470 23.21 -14.60 -39.83
N TYR A 471 22.98 -13.29 -39.57
CA TYR A 471 21.69 -12.75 -39.09
C TYR A 471 21.31 -11.46 -39.85
N GLY A 472 20.06 -11.40 -40.31
CA GLY A 472 19.49 -10.24 -41.00
C GLY A 472 18.99 -9.13 -40.06
N ARG A 473 18.75 -7.95 -40.64
CA ARG A 473 18.16 -6.80 -39.92
C ARG A 473 16.69 -7.06 -39.58
N PHE A 474 15.93 -7.70 -40.46
CA PHE A 474 14.51 -7.99 -40.35
C PHE A 474 14.28 -9.47 -40.07
N CYS A 475 13.21 -9.83 -39.34
CA CYS A 475 12.84 -11.23 -39.13
C CYS A 475 12.41 -11.87 -40.48
N ASN A 476 12.50 -13.21 -40.56
CA ASN A 476 12.21 -13.97 -41.78
C ASN A 476 10.80 -13.71 -42.33
N SER A 477 9.81 -13.42 -41.48
CA SER A 477 8.45 -13.05 -41.90
C SER A 477 8.37 -11.67 -42.55
N CYS A 478 9.31 -10.77 -42.25
CA CYS A 478 9.35 -9.40 -42.74
C CYS A 478 10.37 -9.15 -43.87
N LYS A 479 11.28 -10.11 -44.09
CA LYS A 479 12.40 -9.99 -45.03
C LYS A 479 11.96 -9.78 -46.49
N ASN A 480 10.87 -10.41 -46.92
CA ASN A 480 10.37 -10.41 -48.31
C ASN A 480 9.22 -9.42 -48.57
N ILE A 481 8.87 -8.60 -47.60
CA ILE A 481 7.86 -7.56 -47.82
C ILE A 481 8.56 -6.35 -48.45
N PRO A 482 8.17 -5.87 -49.64
CA PRO A 482 8.79 -4.68 -50.25
C PRO A 482 8.73 -3.49 -49.31
N THR A 483 9.84 -2.85 -49.07
CA THR A 483 9.89 -1.55 -48.39
C THR A 483 9.39 -0.48 -49.35
N THR A 484 8.13 -0.09 -49.23
CA THR A 484 7.73 1.24 -49.60
C THR A 484 8.46 2.20 -48.67
N GLN A 485 9.22 3.09 -49.27
CA GLN A 485 10.02 4.10 -48.62
C GLN A 485 9.22 4.83 -47.55
N ASP A 486 9.56 4.62 -46.29
CA ASP A 486 9.32 5.59 -45.23
C ASP A 486 10.38 5.43 -44.12
N ASN A 487 11.55 6.00 -44.41
CA ASN A 487 12.60 6.21 -43.39
C ASN A 487 12.20 7.30 -42.36
N SER A 488 11.00 7.88 -42.47
CA SER A 488 10.54 8.98 -41.63
C SER A 488 9.97 8.52 -40.27
N PHE A 489 9.69 7.22 -40.10
CA PHE A 489 8.99 6.74 -38.89
C PHE A 489 9.94 6.52 -37.69
N HIS A 490 11.18 6.08 -37.93
CA HIS A 490 12.16 5.89 -36.86
C HIS A 490 12.77 7.20 -36.37
N GLU A 491 13.07 8.13 -37.30
CA GLU A 491 13.53 9.48 -36.93
C GLU A 491 12.45 10.27 -36.20
N LYS A 492 11.17 10.14 -36.59
CA LYS A 492 10.05 10.78 -35.89
C LYS A 492 9.79 10.20 -34.47
N LEU A 493 10.05 8.92 -34.25
CA LEU A 493 9.94 8.32 -32.90
C LEU A 493 11.06 8.79 -31.96
N GLU A 494 12.29 8.89 -32.45
CA GLU A 494 13.40 9.44 -31.65
C GLU A 494 13.23 10.95 -31.43
N GLU A 495 12.77 11.71 -32.40
CA GLU A 495 12.44 13.14 -32.27
C GLU A 495 11.26 13.38 -31.31
N SER A 496 10.24 12.53 -31.31
CA SER A 496 9.07 12.69 -30.41
C SER A 496 9.40 12.37 -28.96
N VAL A 497 10.21 11.35 -28.71
CA VAL A 497 10.68 11.00 -27.35
C VAL A 497 11.65 12.04 -26.80
N SER A 498 12.40 12.75 -27.66
CA SER A 498 13.33 13.81 -27.25
C SER A 498 12.64 15.10 -26.79
N LYS A 499 11.36 15.32 -27.14
CA LYS A 499 10.63 16.57 -26.84
C LYS A 499 9.99 16.62 -25.44
N PHE A 500 9.99 15.51 -24.69
CA PHE A 500 9.33 15.46 -23.38
C PHE A 500 10.31 15.44 -22.22
N CYS A 501 9.93 16.12 -21.15
CA CYS A 501 10.72 16.23 -19.92
C CYS A 501 10.89 14.87 -19.24
N PRO A 502 12.12 14.44 -18.94
CA PRO A 502 12.40 13.15 -18.31
C PRO A 502 11.89 13.05 -16.86
N LEU A 503 11.57 14.19 -16.22
CA LEU A 503 11.11 14.23 -14.85
C LEU A 503 9.59 14.27 -14.70
N CYS A 504 8.87 14.94 -15.61
CA CYS A 504 7.42 15.15 -15.46
C CYS A 504 6.61 14.90 -16.75
N GLY A 505 7.23 14.48 -17.84
CA GLY A 505 6.57 14.18 -19.11
C GLY A 505 5.99 15.40 -19.85
N SER A 506 6.16 16.63 -19.36
CA SER A 506 5.70 17.85 -20.05
C SER A 506 6.64 18.20 -21.19
N ASP A 507 6.16 19.02 -22.13
CA ASP A 507 6.96 19.47 -23.26
C ASP A 507 8.27 20.14 -22.80
N MET A 508 9.29 20.03 -23.62
CA MET A 508 10.56 20.71 -23.40
C MET A 508 10.71 21.88 -24.37
N VAL A 509 11.24 22.98 -23.87
CA VAL A 509 11.50 24.21 -24.63
C VAL A 509 13.00 24.41 -24.72
N LEU A 510 13.48 24.77 -25.91
CA LEU A 510 14.86 25.15 -26.10
C LEU A 510 15.17 26.41 -25.29
N ARG A 511 16.23 26.36 -24.51
CA ARG A 511 16.69 27.46 -23.65
C ARG A 511 18.19 27.66 -23.82
N ASN A 512 18.62 28.91 -23.70
CA ASN A 512 20.03 29.27 -23.71
C ASN A 512 20.55 29.36 -22.26
N GLY A 513 21.56 28.58 -21.93
CA GLY A 513 22.20 28.56 -20.61
C GLY A 513 23.67 28.97 -20.66
N ARG A 514 24.30 29.07 -19.50
CA ARG A 514 25.70 29.48 -19.35
C ARG A 514 26.70 28.60 -20.14
N TYR A 515 26.28 27.37 -20.48
CA TYR A 515 27.12 26.37 -21.16
C TYR A 515 26.60 25.98 -22.55
N GLY A 516 25.72 26.80 -23.15
CA GLY A 516 25.10 26.56 -24.44
C GLY A 516 23.62 26.25 -24.38
N GLU A 517 23.06 25.85 -25.52
CA GLU A 517 21.64 25.51 -25.65
C GLU A 517 21.31 24.17 -24.99
N PHE A 518 20.14 24.11 -24.35
CA PHE A 518 19.61 22.90 -23.75
C PHE A 518 18.08 22.91 -23.79
N TYR A 519 17.47 21.75 -23.76
CA TYR A 519 16.03 21.63 -23.58
C TYR A 519 15.68 21.66 -22.08
N GLY A 520 14.91 22.65 -21.66
CA GLY A 520 14.37 22.78 -20.29
C GLY A 520 12.87 22.50 -20.28
N CYS A 521 12.39 21.92 -19.18
CA CYS A 521 10.96 21.65 -19.01
C CYS A 521 10.13 22.93 -19.12
N SER A 522 8.99 22.86 -19.83
CA SER A 522 8.04 23.99 -19.97
C SER A 522 7.44 24.40 -18.63
N ARG A 523 7.42 23.50 -17.65
CA ARG A 523 6.91 23.75 -16.28
C ARG A 523 7.95 24.33 -15.30
N TYR A 524 9.10 24.77 -15.76
CA TYR A 524 10.03 25.48 -14.89
C TYR A 524 9.38 26.76 -14.33
N PRO A 525 9.50 27.10 -13.03
CA PRO A 525 10.42 26.53 -12.04
C PRO A 525 9.89 25.30 -11.25
N TYR A 526 8.66 24.85 -11.50
CA TYR A 526 8.03 23.73 -10.78
C TYR A 526 8.63 22.36 -11.15
N CYS A 527 9.19 22.24 -12.34
CA CYS A 527 9.98 21.08 -12.75
C CYS A 527 11.31 21.54 -13.35
N ARG A 528 12.41 20.96 -12.88
CA ARG A 528 13.78 21.31 -13.31
C ARG A 528 14.39 20.29 -14.28
N GLY A 529 13.57 19.53 -14.98
CA GLY A 529 14.04 18.58 -15.99
C GLY A 529 14.77 19.26 -17.13
N THR A 530 15.94 18.73 -17.51
CA THR A 530 16.76 19.24 -18.62
C THR A 530 17.26 18.10 -19.50
N ARG A 531 17.49 18.38 -20.79
CA ARG A 531 18.22 17.51 -21.75
C ARG A 531 19.23 18.34 -22.54
N LYS A 532 20.31 17.71 -22.92
CA LYS A 532 21.27 18.33 -23.84
C LYS A 532 20.69 18.36 -25.24
N VAL A 533 21.00 19.40 -25.98
CA VAL A 533 20.83 19.44 -27.44
C VAL A 533 21.93 18.55 -28.02
N SER A 534 21.55 17.48 -28.71
CA SER A 534 22.49 16.55 -29.35
C SER A 534 23.09 17.17 -30.59
#